data_6446c7e40e4dc9ef929a14b3bdd39e78
#
_entry.id   6446c7e40e4dc9ef929a14b3bdd39e78
#
_cell.length_a   1.000
_cell.length_b   1.000
_cell.length_c   1.000
_cell.angle_alpha   90.00
_cell.angle_beta   90.00
_cell.angle_gamma   90.00
#
_symmetry.space_group_name_H-M   'P 1'
#
loop_
_entity.id
_entity.type
_entity.pdbx_description
1 polymer ?
#
loop_
_entity_poly.entity_id
_entity_poly.type
_entity_poly.pdbx_seq_one_letter_code
_entity_poly.pdbx_strand_id
1 'polypeptide(L)'
;MADRAKSRDAAENILTAHPDLDGLFASAEANSLGAMQAIRARGMAGKIKLVTFDFSDEHVAALKDGTIDVMLVQDPHRIGYEAVRSLVMKLNGQTPPRQMDLKARVIVKQDLDKPDVQALLFPKWRDRK
;
A
#
# COMPACT_ATOMS: atom_id res chain seq x y z
N MET A 1 15.71 6.58 0.52
CA MET A 1 14.37 7.05 0.87
C MET A 1 13.52 7.02 -0.39
N ALA A 2 12.33 6.44 -0.34
CA ALA A 2 11.43 6.44 -1.49
C ALA A 2 11.01 7.89 -1.79
N ASP A 3 11.15 8.29 -3.06
CA ASP A 3 10.92 9.66 -3.55
C ASP A 3 9.89 9.58 -4.69
N ARG A 4 8.78 10.31 -4.55
CA ARG A 4 7.67 10.29 -5.50
C ARG A 4 8.10 10.73 -6.91
N ALA A 5 8.95 11.77 -7.01
CA ALA A 5 9.41 12.28 -8.31
C ALA A 5 10.33 11.27 -9.01
N LYS A 6 11.33 10.74 -8.29
CA LYS A 6 12.21 9.70 -8.82
C LYS A 6 11.45 8.42 -9.20
N SER A 7 10.42 8.08 -8.44
CA SER A 7 9.58 6.91 -8.73
C SER A 7 8.71 7.13 -9.96
N ARG A 8 8.23 8.35 -10.18
CA ARG A 8 7.56 8.73 -11.42
C ARG A 8 8.50 8.59 -12.62
N ASP A 9 9.71 9.16 -12.52
CA ASP A 9 10.70 9.09 -13.61
C ASP A 9 11.09 7.63 -13.92
N ALA A 10 11.26 6.80 -12.88
CA ALA A 10 11.52 5.38 -13.05
C ALA A 10 10.35 4.66 -13.76
N ALA A 11 9.10 4.93 -13.35
CA ALA A 11 7.93 4.35 -14.00
C ALA A 11 7.79 4.83 -15.46
N GLU A 12 8.06 6.11 -15.76
CA GLU A 12 8.10 6.65 -17.12
C GLU A 12 9.13 5.92 -17.99
N ASN A 13 10.33 5.66 -17.44
CA ASN A 13 11.39 4.93 -18.13
C ASN A 13 10.98 3.47 -18.41
N ILE A 14 10.38 2.79 -17.43
CA ILE A 14 9.88 1.41 -17.57
C ILE A 14 8.81 1.36 -18.68
N LEU A 15 7.81 2.25 -18.62
CA LEU A 15 6.73 2.31 -19.59
C LEU A 15 7.22 2.68 -21.01
N THR A 16 8.34 3.40 -21.11
CA THR A 16 8.97 3.72 -22.40
C THR A 16 9.72 2.52 -22.95
N ALA A 17 10.46 1.81 -22.10
CA ALA A 17 11.24 0.65 -22.50
C ALA A 17 10.35 -0.57 -22.82
N HIS A 18 9.17 -0.65 -22.21
CA HIS A 18 8.23 -1.78 -22.33
C HIS A 18 6.82 -1.27 -22.65
N PRO A 19 6.55 -0.87 -23.91
CA PRO A 19 5.26 -0.32 -24.33
C PRO A 19 4.12 -1.33 -24.28
N ASP A 20 4.44 -2.62 -24.24
CA ASP A 20 3.55 -3.78 -24.15
C ASP A 20 3.39 -4.32 -22.72
N LEU A 21 3.83 -3.57 -21.70
CA LEU A 21 3.75 -4.00 -20.30
C LEU A 21 2.30 -4.15 -19.82
N ASP A 22 1.94 -5.36 -19.37
CA ASP A 22 0.59 -5.67 -18.87
C ASP A 22 0.37 -5.24 -17.42
N GLY A 23 1.42 -5.18 -16.61
CA GLY A 23 1.30 -4.86 -15.20
C GLY A 23 2.56 -4.31 -14.55
N LEU A 24 2.37 -3.53 -13.48
CA LEU A 24 3.42 -2.92 -12.68
C LEU A 24 3.15 -3.13 -11.19
N PHE A 25 4.19 -3.49 -10.44
CA PHE A 25 4.15 -3.53 -8.97
C PHE A 25 4.98 -2.40 -8.38
N ALA A 26 4.39 -1.63 -7.48
CA ALA A 26 5.06 -0.56 -6.76
C ALA A 26 5.11 -0.87 -5.26
N SER A 27 6.33 -1.04 -4.73
CA SER A 27 6.62 -1.68 -3.43
C SER A 27 6.59 -0.75 -2.21
N ALA A 28 6.12 0.48 -2.36
CA ALA A 28 5.99 1.45 -1.26
C ALA A 28 5.02 2.58 -1.66
N GLU A 29 4.48 3.31 -0.69
CA GLU A 29 3.53 4.42 -0.92
C GLU A 29 4.06 5.45 -1.95
N ALA A 30 5.27 5.99 -1.73
CA ALA A 30 5.84 6.99 -2.65
C ALA A 30 6.07 6.43 -4.06
N ASN A 31 6.47 5.15 -4.17
CA ASN A 31 6.66 4.48 -5.45
C ASN A 31 5.33 4.30 -6.18
N SER A 32 4.29 3.93 -5.45
CA SER A 32 2.93 3.76 -5.97
C SER A 32 2.36 5.08 -6.51
N LEU A 33 2.52 6.16 -5.74
CA LEU A 33 2.08 7.50 -6.14
C LEU A 33 2.82 8.00 -7.39
N GLY A 34 4.12 7.74 -7.49
CA GLY A 34 4.91 8.05 -8.68
C GLY A 34 4.45 7.25 -9.91
N ALA A 35 4.28 5.94 -9.75
CA ALA A 35 3.80 5.06 -10.81
C ALA A 35 2.40 5.45 -11.31
N MET A 36 1.47 5.77 -10.39
CA MET A 36 0.13 6.27 -10.76
C MET A 36 0.21 7.52 -11.61
N GLN A 37 1.08 8.48 -11.26
CA GLN A 37 1.24 9.71 -12.04
C GLN A 37 1.74 9.43 -13.45
N ALA A 38 2.74 8.55 -13.61
CA ALA A 38 3.26 8.15 -14.91
C ALA A 38 2.18 7.46 -15.77
N ILE A 39 1.46 6.49 -15.19
CA ILE A 39 0.37 5.75 -15.86
C ILE A 39 -0.75 6.70 -16.33
N ARG A 40 -1.17 7.63 -15.46
CA ARG A 40 -2.20 8.63 -15.80
C ARG A 40 -1.73 9.59 -16.89
N ALA A 41 -0.50 10.10 -16.79
CA ALA A 41 0.07 11.03 -17.78
C ALA A 41 0.14 10.42 -19.20
N ARG A 42 0.29 9.09 -19.29
CA ARG A 42 0.30 8.35 -20.56
C ARG A 42 -1.08 7.87 -21.03
N GLY A 43 -2.14 8.16 -20.29
CA GLY A 43 -3.48 7.65 -20.60
C GLY A 43 -3.60 6.13 -20.54
N MET A 44 -2.78 5.47 -19.69
CA MET A 44 -2.73 4.03 -19.53
C MET A 44 -3.51 3.52 -18.29
N ALA A 45 -4.18 4.41 -17.55
CA ALA A 45 -5.04 4.05 -16.44
C ALA A 45 -6.13 3.05 -16.90
N GLY A 46 -6.24 1.93 -16.18
CA GLY A 46 -7.15 0.83 -16.52
C GLY A 46 -6.71 -0.07 -17.68
N LYS A 47 -5.62 0.27 -18.39
CA LYS A 47 -5.04 -0.57 -19.46
C LYS A 47 -3.91 -1.44 -18.94
N ILE A 48 -3.10 -0.92 -18.01
CA ILE A 48 -2.03 -1.64 -17.33
C ILE A 48 -2.49 -1.98 -15.90
N LYS A 49 -2.20 -3.18 -15.44
CA LYS A 49 -2.51 -3.62 -14.08
C LYS A 49 -1.54 -3.01 -13.09
N LEU A 50 -2.03 -2.17 -12.18
CA LEU A 50 -1.20 -1.58 -11.12
C LEU A 50 -1.50 -2.24 -9.77
N VAL A 51 -0.48 -2.89 -9.21
CA VAL A 51 -0.48 -3.43 -7.85
C VAL A 51 0.40 -2.54 -6.98
N THR A 52 -0.13 -2.08 -5.84
CA THR A 52 0.55 -1.16 -4.95
C THR A 52 0.79 -1.76 -3.56
N PHE A 53 1.78 -1.24 -2.85
CA PHE A 53 2.05 -1.56 -1.46
C PHE A 53 1.83 -0.32 -0.59
N ASP A 54 1.26 -0.52 0.60
CA ASP A 54 0.74 0.51 1.50
C ASP A 54 -0.49 1.24 0.92
N PHE A 55 -0.96 2.27 1.60
CA PHE A 55 -2.12 3.05 1.18
C PHE A 55 -2.06 4.49 1.68
N SER A 56 -2.80 5.34 0.98
CA SER A 56 -3.17 6.69 1.37
C SER A 56 -4.56 7.00 0.79
N ASP A 57 -5.10 8.16 1.10
CA ASP A 57 -6.38 8.58 0.52
C ASP A 57 -6.33 8.65 -1.02
N GLU A 58 -5.15 9.03 -1.59
CA GLU A 58 -4.93 9.01 -3.05
C GLU A 58 -5.00 7.58 -3.62
N HIS A 59 -4.47 6.57 -2.91
CA HIS A 59 -4.55 5.16 -3.33
C HIS A 59 -5.99 4.66 -3.31
N VAL A 60 -6.74 4.97 -2.26
CA VAL A 60 -8.15 4.58 -2.16
C VAL A 60 -8.98 5.21 -3.29
N ALA A 61 -8.75 6.48 -3.60
CA ALA A 61 -9.39 7.15 -4.73
C ALA A 61 -9.02 6.47 -6.07
N ALA A 62 -7.74 6.12 -6.25
CA ALA A 62 -7.23 5.48 -7.46
C ALA A 62 -7.73 4.02 -7.61
N LEU A 63 -7.97 3.31 -6.51
CA LEU A 63 -8.63 2.00 -6.55
C LEU A 63 -10.11 2.12 -6.95
N LYS A 64 -10.79 3.17 -6.48
CA LYS A 64 -12.19 3.45 -6.86
C LYS A 64 -12.33 3.78 -8.33
N ASP A 65 -11.43 4.59 -8.87
CA ASP A 65 -11.46 5.02 -10.28
C ASP A 65 -10.85 4.00 -11.25
N GLY A 66 -10.22 2.93 -10.75
CA GLY A 66 -9.64 1.86 -11.55
C GLY A 66 -8.22 2.15 -12.07
N THR A 67 -7.54 3.18 -11.57
CA THR A 67 -6.10 3.40 -11.84
C THR A 67 -5.23 2.36 -11.12
N ILE A 68 -5.63 1.94 -9.92
CA ILE A 68 -5.05 0.82 -9.17
C ILE A 68 -6.01 -0.36 -9.25
N ASP A 69 -5.48 -1.56 -9.47
CA ASP A 69 -6.25 -2.81 -9.46
C ASP A 69 -6.25 -3.47 -8.09
N VAL A 70 -5.10 -3.44 -7.39
CA VAL A 70 -4.90 -4.11 -6.11
C VAL A 70 -4.01 -3.28 -5.19
N MET A 71 -4.40 -3.17 -3.93
CA MET A 71 -3.56 -2.65 -2.85
C MET A 71 -3.16 -3.79 -1.91
N LEU A 72 -1.88 -3.87 -1.57
CA LEU A 72 -1.36 -4.70 -0.48
C LEU A 72 -1.17 -3.79 0.74
N VAL A 73 -2.04 -3.94 1.73
CA VAL A 73 -2.10 -3.03 2.89
C VAL A 73 -1.63 -3.74 4.15
N GLN A 74 -0.64 -3.17 4.81
CA GLN A 74 -0.20 -3.59 6.14
C GLN A 74 -1.14 -3.03 7.22
N ASP A 75 -1.12 -3.64 8.41
CA ASP A 75 -1.78 -3.11 9.61
C ASP A 75 -0.73 -2.48 10.53
N PRO A 76 -0.41 -1.18 10.39
CA PRO A 76 0.60 -0.51 11.18
C PRO A 76 0.24 -0.45 12.67
N HIS A 77 -1.06 -0.40 13.01
CA HIS A 77 -1.52 -0.43 14.39
C HIS A 77 -1.16 -1.77 15.04
N ARG A 78 -1.48 -2.88 14.37
CA ARG A 78 -1.15 -4.22 14.86
C ARG A 78 0.36 -4.43 14.95
N ILE A 79 1.13 -3.96 13.97
CA ILE A 79 2.60 -4.02 13.99
C ILE A 79 3.14 -3.33 15.24
N GLY A 80 2.72 -2.09 15.50
CA GLY A 80 3.13 -1.32 16.69
C GLY A 80 2.66 -1.98 17.99
N TYR A 81 1.42 -2.44 18.07
CA TYR A 81 0.89 -3.14 19.24
C TYR A 81 1.71 -4.39 19.59
N GLU A 82 1.97 -5.26 18.61
CA GLU A 82 2.71 -6.50 18.84
C GLU A 82 4.20 -6.24 19.18
N ALA A 83 4.77 -5.18 18.64
CA ALA A 83 6.13 -4.76 19.01
C ALA A 83 6.19 -4.34 20.49
N VAL A 84 5.28 -3.49 20.96
CA VAL A 84 5.21 -3.07 22.37
C VAL A 84 4.88 -4.25 23.28
N ARG A 85 3.92 -5.10 22.89
CA ARG A 85 3.58 -6.32 23.64
C ARG A 85 4.78 -7.24 23.81
N SER A 86 5.56 -7.47 22.77
CA SER A 86 6.78 -8.28 22.83
C SER A 86 7.83 -7.69 23.78
N LEU A 87 7.97 -6.35 23.78
CA LEU A 87 8.85 -5.66 24.72
C LEU A 87 8.39 -5.84 26.18
N VAL A 88 7.09 -5.66 26.46
CA VAL A 88 6.51 -5.87 27.80
C VAL A 88 6.69 -7.32 28.26
N MET A 89 6.49 -8.30 27.41
CA MET A 89 6.76 -9.70 27.72
C MET A 89 8.22 -9.89 28.15
N LYS A 90 9.17 -9.31 27.40
CA LYS A 90 10.60 -9.41 27.72
C LYS A 90 10.94 -8.77 29.07
N LEU A 91 10.39 -7.60 29.36
CA LEU A 91 10.59 -6.90 30.64
C LEU A 91 10.02 -7.69 31.83
N ASN A 92 8.97 -8.48 31.64
CA ASN A 92 8.37 -9.36 32.64
C ASN A 92 9.05 -10.75 32.74
N GLY A 93 10.24 -10.93 32.14
CA GLY A 93 10.98 -12.19 32.20
C GLY A 93 10.46 -13.29 31.28
N GLN A 94 9.48 -12.99 30.45
CA GLN A 94 8.90 -13.92 29.45
C GLN A 94 9.74 -13.91 28.17
N THR A 95 9.64 -14.97 27.37
CA THR A 95 10.32 -15.05 26.07
C THR A 95 9.30 -14.75 24.95
N PRO A 96 9.35 -13.56 24.32
CA PRO A 96 8.50 -13.28 23.18
C PRO A 96 8.87 -14.15 21.97
N PRO A 97 7.96 -14.35 21.00
CA PRO A 97 8.28 -15.00 19.74
C PRO A 97 9.46 -14.32 19.04
N ARG A 98 10.39 -15.14 18.51
CA ARG A 98 11.55 -14.59 17.76
C ARG A 98 11.13 -13.87 16.48
N GLN A 99 10.06 -14.33 15.87
CA GLN A 99 9.51 -13.78 14.63
C GLN A 99 7.97 -13.83 14.70
N MET A 100 7.33 -12.81 14.19
CA MET A 100 5.88 -12.72 14.07
C MET A 100 5.53 -12.20 12.67
N ASP A 101 4.96 -13.05 11.85
CA ASP A 101 4.55 -12.72 10.50
C ASP A 101 3.16 -12.10 10.50
N LEU A 102 3.09 -10.78 10.37
CA LEU A 102 1.86 -10.03 10.22
C LEU A 102 1.57 -9.86 8.72
N LYS A 103 0.65 -10.67 8.22
CA LYS A 103 0.31 -10.70 6.79
C LYS A 103 -0.28 -9.37 6.33
N ALA A 104 0.21 -8.86 5.20
CA ALA A 104 -0.46 -7.78 4.48
C ALA A 104 -1.80 -8.27 3.93
N ARG A 105 -2.76 -7.37 3.82
CA ARG A 105 -4.08 -7.63 3.28
C ARG A 105 -4.13 -7.23 1.82
N VAL A 106 -4.63 -8.12 0.98
CA VAL A 106 -4.97 -7.85 -0.42
C VAL A 106 -6.33 -7.16 -0.43
N ILE A 107 -6.40 -5.96 -1.02
CA ILE A 107 -7.63 -5.18 -1.13
C ILE A 107 -7.86 -4.83 -2.60
N VAL A 108 -9.03 -5.17 -3.10
CA VAL A 108 -9.55 -4.81 -4.42
C VAL A 108 -10.76 -3.88 -4.27
N LYS A 109 -11.20 -3.27 -5.37
CA LYS A 109 -12.30 -2.29 -5.36
C LYS A 109 -13.57 -2.79 -4.65
N GLN A 110 -13.94 -4.07 -4.86
CA GLN A 110 -15.13 -4.68 -4.24
C GLN A 110 -15.02 -4.86 -2.71
N ASP A 111 -13.80 -4.76 -2.17
CA ASP A 111 -13.57 -4.90 -0.74
C ASP A 111 -13.74 -3.59 0.04
N LEU A 112 -13.74 -2.45 -0.66
CA LEU A 112 -13.68 -1.13 -0.02
C LEU A 112 -14.82 -0.87 0.97
N ASP A 113 -16.01 -1.43 0.73
CA ASP A 113 -17.17 -1.22 1.59
C ASP A 113 -17.28 -2.25 2.73
N LYS A 114 -16.34 -3.23 2.80
CA LYS A 114 -16.32 -4.22 3.88
C LYS A 114 -15.94 -3.54 5.21
N PRO A 115 -16.68 -3.81 6.32
CA PRO A 115 -16.45 -3.15 7.60
C PRO A 115 -15.01 -3.29 8.13
N ASP A 116 -14.40 -4.43 7.95
CA ASP A 116 -13.03 -4.73 8.37
C ASP A 116 -11.97 -4.02 7.51
N VAL A 117 -12.24 -3.81 6.21
CA VAL A 117 -11.41 -2.99 5.32
C VAL A 117 -11.54 -1.52 5.69
N GLN A 118 -12.75 -1.03 5.92
CA GLN A 118 -12.99 0.34 6.40
C GLN A 118 -12.28 0.61 7.72
N ALA A 119 -12.33 -0.32 8.68
CA ALA A 119 -11.62 -0.19 9.96
C ALA A 119 -10.08 -0.15 9.79
N LEU A 120 -9.53 -0.85 8.80
CA LEU A 120 -8.10 -0.85 8.48
C LEU A 120 -7.67 0.45 7.81
N LEU A 121 -8.41 0.90 6.79
CA LEU A 121 -8.07 2.08 5.98
C LEU A 121 -8.39 3.39 6.70
N PHE A 122 -9.48 3.42 7.50
CA PHE A 122 -10.00 4.61 8.19
C PHE A 122 -10.21 4.32 9.68
N PRO A 123 -9.16 4.01 10.44
CA PRO A 123 -9.30 3.69 11.86
C PRO A 123 -9.74 4.95 12.65
N LYS A 124 -10.69 4.77 13.58
CA LYS A 124 -11.26 5.86 14.39
C LYS A 124 -10.25 6.70 15.18
N TRP A 125 -9.06 6.16 15.47
CA TRP A 125 -8.00 6.91 16.14
C TRP A 125 -7.31 7.94 15.23
N ARG A 126 -7.41 7.81 13.91
CA ARG A 126 -6.85 8.77 12.93
C ARG A 126 -7.46 10.16 13.07
N ASP A 127 -8.72 10.24 13.48
CA ASP A 127 -9.47 11.50 13.61
C ASP A 127 -9.34 12.14 14.99
N ARG A 128 -8.62 11.50 15.93
CA ARG A 128 -8.34 12.06 17.26
C ARG A 128 -7.17 13.04 17.16
N LYS A 129 -7.49 14.33 17.09
CA LYS A 129 -6.54 15.43 17.26
C LYS A 129 -6.26 15.68 18.75
#